data_e6863f8aab6e3e7eafc66850d5d84c19
#
_entry.id   e6863f8aab6e3e7eafc66850d5d84c19
#
_cell.length_a   1.000
_cell.length_b   1.000
_cell.length_c   1.000
_cell.angle_alpha   90.00
_cell.angle_beta   90.00
_cell.angle_gamma   90.00
#
_symmetry.space_group_name_H-M   'P 1'
#
loop_
_entity.id
_entity.type
_entity.pdbx_description
1 polymer ?
#
loop_
_entity_poly.entity_id
_entity_poly.type
_entity_poly.pdbx_seq_one_letter_code
_entity_poly.pdbx_strand_id
1 'polypeptide(L)'
;MPSCSGYAAGSARPRSCTGRRARLGREPQPGLALLRLARGRTGAASAAVRRVAGEESDPGSRAGTLTACVEIMLAAGDVPAARAAADELSGLAADLGAPLLRAAAGQALAAVLLAEGDAGAALAEARRAWAGWRELDVPYESARVRVLIGLACRRLGDEDGAAMELDAARWIFQELGAAPDIAAVDALSGAPAGGVLTARETEVLALVATGRTNRAIAAELFLSEKTVARHVSNILGKLGLPSRAAATAYAYEHDLHRSAHPGRG
;
A
#
# COMPACT_ATOMS: atom_id res chain seq x y z
N MET A 1 -16.14 -53.42 -11.18
CA MET A 1 -15.91 -52.17 -11.84
C MET A 1 -16.99 -51.20 -11.41
N PRO A 2 -16.75 -50.28 -10.44
CA PRO A 2 -17.65 -49.16 -10.22
C PRO A 2 -17.07 -47.89 -10.86
N SER A 3 -17.96 -47.20 -11.53
CA SER A 3 -17.79 -45.96 -12.29
C SER A 3 -17.41 -44.77 -11.44
N CYS A 4 -16.41 -43.99 -11.92
CA CYS A 4 -16.04 -42.67 -11.40
C CYS A 4 -17.17 -41.68 -11.65
N SER A 5 -17.75 -41.14 -10.58
CA SER A 5 -18.67 -40.01 -10.62
C SER A 5 -17.88 -38.73 -10.48
N GLY A 6 -18.18 -37.80 -11.40
CA GLY A 6 -17.45 -36.52 -11.53
C GLY A 6 -17.61 -35.57 -10.33
N TYR A 7 -16.50 -34.99 -9.92
CA TYR A 7 -16.45 -33.86 -9.00
C TYR A 7 -16.66 -32.56 -9.82
N ALA A 8 -17.88 -32.04 -9.74
CA ALA A 8 -18.16 -30.70 -10.21
C ALA A 8 -17.55 -29.72 -9.22
N ALA A 9 -16.50 -29.00 -9.66
CA ALA A 9 -15.93 -27.88 -8.93
C ALA A 9 -16.92 -26.69 -8.92
N GLY A 10 -17.74 -26.62 -7.89
CA GLY A 10 -18.53 -25.43 -7.58
C GLY A 10 -17.66 -24.33 -7.07
N SER A 11 -17.50 -23.26 -7.83
CA SER A 11 -16.87 -22.00 -7.42
C SER A 11 -17.69 -21.35 -6.31
N ALA A 12 -17.40 -21.72 -5.05
CA ALA A 12 -17.93 -21.00 -3.89
C ALA A 12 -17.18 -19.67 -3.74
N ARG A 13 -17.80 -18.59 -4.19
CA ARG A 13 -17.39 -17.23 -3.79
C ARG A 13 -17.38 -17.17 -2.26
N PRO A 14 -16.34 -16.60 -1.61
CA PRO A 14 -16.35 -16.42 -0.17
C PRO A 14 -17.53 -15.50 0.20
N ARG A 15 -18.53 -16.10 0.82
CA ARG A 15 -19.65 -15.33 1.40
C ARG A 15 -19.06 -14.51 2.54
N SER A 16 -19.03 -13.19 2.38
CA SER A 16 -18.51 -12.27 3.37
C SER A 16 -19.12 -12.52 4.74
N CYS A 17 -18.30 -12.66 5.77
CA CYS A 17 -18.72 -12.84 7.17
C CYS A 17 -19.67 -11.72 7.65
N THR A 18 -19.69 -10.58 6.99
CA THR A 18 -20.57 -9.45 7.21
C THR A 18 -22.07 -9.80 7.05
N GLY A 19 -22.43 -10.65 6.09
CA GLY A 19 -23.82 -11.03 5.86
C GLY A 19 -24.43 -11.95 6.94
N ARG A 20 -23.60 -12.65 7.71
CA ARG A 20 -24.07 -13.56 8.77
C ARG A 20 -24.40 -12.83 10.06
N ARG A 21 -23.61 -11.78 10.41
CA ARG A 21 -23.87 -10.94 11.61
C ARG A 21 -25.13 -10.06 11.44
N ALA A 22 -25.40 -9.58 10.23
CA ALA A 22 -26.61 -8.79 9.95
C ALA A 22 -27.91 -9.58 10.20
N ARG A 23 -27.90 -10.89 9.99
CA ARG A 23 -29.06 -11.77 10.28
C ARG A 23 -29.34 -11.99 11.76
N LEU A 24 -28.40 -11.63 12.64
CA LEU A 24 -28.52 -11.73 14.11
C LEU A 24 -28.86 -10.38 14.75
N GLY A 25 -29.26 -9.37 13.99
CA GLY A 25 -29.62 -8.04 14.51
C GLY A 25 -28.43 -7.20 15.01
N ARG A 26 -27.19 -7.69 14.93
CA ARG A 26 -25.98 -6.92 15.21
C ARG A 26 -25.39 -6.38 13.90
N GLU A 27 -25.19 -5.07 13.84
CA GLU A 27 -24.45 -4.46 12.71
C GLU A 27 -23.07 -5.12 12.60
N PRO A 28 -22.61 -5.49 11.37
CA PRO A 28 -21.32 -6.12 11.16
C PRO A 28 -20.17 -5.11 11.30
N GLN A 29 -19.86 -4.75 12.52
CA GLN A 29 -18.78 -3.84 12.86
C GLN A 29 -17.45 -4.63 13.04
N PRO A 30 -16.31 -4.01 12.78
CA PRO A 30 -16.07 -2.64 12.29
C PRO A 30 -16.23 -2.46 10.77
N GLY A 31 -16.51 -3.53 10.01
CA GLY A 31 -16.57 -3.50 8.54
C GLY A 31 -17.58 -2.48 7.98
N LEU A 32 -18.74 -2.31 8.65
CA LEU A 32 -19.73 -1.32 8.23
C LEU A 32 -19.23 0.13 8.46
N ALA A 33 -18.45 0.38 9.52
CA ALA A 33 -17.85 1.69 9.76
C ALA A 33 -16.81 2.03 8.68
N LEU A 34 -15.95 1.09 8.31
CA LEU A 34 -15.00 1.24 7.21
C LEU A 34 -15.70 1.46 5.86
N LEU A 35 -16.81 0.76 5.61
CA LEU A 35 -17.60 0.98 4.40
C LEU A 35 -18.22 2.38 4.36
N ARG A 36 -18.67 2.92 5.51
CA ARG A 36 -19.14 4.30 5.62
C ARG A 36 -18.02 5.30 5.32
N LEU A 37 -16.81 5.02 5.84
CA LEU A 37 -15.62 5.83 5.54
C LEU A 37 -15.31 5.84 4.04
N ALA A 38 -15.25 4.68 3.40
CA ALA A 38 -15.02 4.55 1.96
C ALA A 38 -16.05 5.29 1.10
N ARG A 39 -17.25 5.53 1.64
CA ARG A 39 -18.32 6.33 1.01
C ARG A 39 -18.27 7.83 1.38
N GLY A 40 -17.18 8.29 2.00
CA GLY A 40 -17.02 9.69 2.43
C GLY A 40 -17.86 10.09 3.66
N ARG A 41 -18.53 9.13 4.34
CA ARG A 41 -19.36 9.41 5.52
C ARG A 41 -18.55 9.35 6.81
N THR A 42 -17.50 10.15 6.90
CA THR A 42 -16.51 10.12 7.99
C THR A 42 -17.13 10.30 9.37
N GLY A 43 -18.06 11.27 9.54
CA GLY A 43 -18.73 11.49 10.83
C GLY A 43 -19.57 10.29 11.30
N ALA A 44 -20.30 9.64 10.38
CA ALA A 44 -21.06 8.43 10.70
C ALA A 44 -20.15 7.22 10.98
N ALA A 45 -19.01 7.13 10.32
CA ALA A 45 -17.99 6.09 10.57
C ALA A 45 -17.38 6.28 11.97
N SER A 46 -16.97 7.51 12.32
CA SER A 46 -16.39 7.85 13.64
C SER A 46 -17.34 7.56 14.79
N ALA A 47 -18.60 7.97 14.67
CA ALA A 47 -19.61 7.69 15.70
C ALA A 47 -19.85 6.18 15.89
N ALA A 48 -19.90 5.43 14.79
CA ALA A 48 -20.11 3.98 14.81
C ALA A 48 -18.93 3.24 15.47
N VAL A 49 -17.68 3.56 15.09
CA VAL A 49 -16.50 2.85 15.59
C VAL A 49 -16.25 3.18 17.07
N ARG A 50 -16.49 4.42 17.53
CA ARG A 50 -16.37 4.80 18.94
C ARG A 50 -17.35 4.02 19.83
N ARG A 51 -18.60 3.87 19.39
CA ARG A 51 -19.59 3.08 20.12
C ARG A 51 -19.14 1.64 20.27
N VAL A 52 -18.69 1.01 19.17
CA VAL A 52 -18.25 -0.40 19.19
C VAL A 52 -17.00 -0.59 20.03
N ALA A 53 -16.03 0.33 19.94
CA ALA A 53 -14.84 0.30 20.79
C ALA A 53 -15.16 0.38 22.29
N GLY A 54 -16.26 1.05 22.69
CA GLY A 54 -16.72 1.09 24.07
C GLY A 54 -17.44 -0.18 24.56
N GLU A 55 -17.98 -0.96 23.63
CA GLU A 55 -18.80 -2.15 23.95
C GLU A 55 -18.02 -3.49 23.80
N GLU A 56 -16.90 -3.50 23.08
CA GLU A 56 -16.18 -4.73 22.74
C GLU A 56 -15.22 -5.12 23.87
N SER A 57 -15.45 -6.29 24.46
CA SER A 57 -14.65 -6.83 25.55
C SER A 57 -13.76 -8.02 25.13
N ASP A 58 -14.06 -8.67 24.00
CA ASP A 58 -13.26 -9.78 23.51
C ASP A 58 -11.96 -9.29 22.87
N PRO A 59 -10.77 -9.70 23.37
CA PRO A 59 -9.49 -9.16 22.90
C PRO A 59 -9.25 -9.30 21.38
N GLY A 60 -9.69 -10.39 20.75
CA GLY A 60 -9.53 -10.62 19.33
C GLY A 60 -10.39 -9.68 18.48
N SER A 61 -11.67 -9.54 18.84
CA SER A 61 -12.60 -8.59 18.20
C SER A 61 -12.19 -7.15 18.45
N ARG A 62 -11.70 -6.86 19.67
CA ARG A 62 -11.21 -5.54 20.05
C ARG A 62 -10.02 -5.09 19.22
N ALA A 63 -9.05 -5.96 18.97
CA ALA A 63 -7.91 -5.65 18.11
C ALA A 63 -8.35 -5.23 16.69
N GLY A 64 -9.29 -5.95 16.08
CA GLY A 64 -9.88 -5.57 14.80
C GLY A 64 -10.62 -4.24 14.82
N THR A 65 -11.33 -3.96 15.92
CA THR A 65 -12.04 -2.70 16.13
C THR A 65 -11.08 -1.53 16.33
N LEU A 66 -9.97 -1.71 17.07
CA LEU A 66 -8.95 -0.70 17.28
C LEU A 66 -8.22 -0.37 15.98
N THR A 67 -7.88 -1.37 15.15
CA THR A 67 -7.30 -1.14 13.83
C THR A 67 -8.19 -0.25 12.97
N ALA A 68 -9.49 -0.54 12.90
CA ALA A 68 -10.45 0.29 12.18
C ALA A 68 -10.64 1.67 12.84
N CYS A 69 -10.55 1.76 14.16
CA CYS A 69 -10.61 3.02 14.89
C CYS A 69 -9.48 3.95 14.48
N VAL A 70 -8.24 3.47 14.44
CA VAL A 70 -7.07 4.26 13.97
C VAL A 70 -7.33 4.82 12.57
N GLU A 71 -7.73 3.98 11.62
CA GLU A 71 -7.97 4.38 10.23
C GLU A 71 -9.07 5.47 10.14
N ILE A 72 -10.18 5.25 10.83
CA ILE A 72 -11.33 6.18 10.80
C ILE A 72 -11.00 7.48 11.51
N MET A 73 -10.31 7.45 12.67
CA MET A 73 -9.95 8.65 13.40
C MET A 73 -8.91 9.50 12.64
N LEU A 74 -7.92 8.88 12.02
CA LEU A 74 -6.98 9.59 11.13
C LEU A 74 -7.70 10.27 9.96
N ALA A 75 -8.64 9.58 9.33
CA ALA A 75 -9.46 10.16 8.25
C ALA A 75 -10.39 11.29 8.74
N ALA A 76 -10.76 11.28 10.02
CA ALA A 76 -11.54 12.34 10.67
C ALA A 76 -10.67 13.52 11.15
N GLY A 77 -9.34 13.40 11.10
CA GLY A 77 -8.42 14.39 11.65
C GLY A 77 -8.27 14.35 13.19
N ASP A 78 -8.82 13.32 13.83
CA ASP A 78 -8.73 13.12 15.29
C ASP A 78 -7.48 12.29 15.64
N VAL A 79 -6.31 12.91 15.47
CA VAL A 79 -5.02 12.26 15.73
C VAL A 79 -4.87 11.78 17.17
N PRO A 80 -5.32 12.52 18.22
CA PRO A 80 -5.25 12.03 19.60
C PRO A 80 -6.05 10.74 19.82
N ALA A 81 -7.25 10.63 19.26
CA ALA A 81 -8.06 9.41 19.39
C ALA A 81 -7.43 8.24 18.61
N ALA A 82 -6.82 8.51 17.44
CA ALA A 82 -6.08 7.50 16.69
C ALA A 82 -4.86 7.00 17.46
N ARG A 83 -4.12 7.91 18.13
CA ARG A 83 -2.98 7.56 18.99
C ARG A 83 -3.40 6.66 20.14
N ALA A 84 -4.43 7.01 20.88
CA ALA A 84 -4.93 6.20 21.99
C ALA A 84 -5.31 4.79 21.53
N ALA A 85 -5.97 4.66 20.38
CA ALA A 85 -6.34 3.37 19.81
C ALA A 85 -5.10 2.54 19.35
N ALA A 86 -4.08 3.19 18.77
CA ALA A 86 -2.85 2.52 18.38
C ALA A 86 -2.02 2.05 19.59
N ASP A 87 -1.95 2.84 20.64
CA ASP A 87 -1.25 2.48 21.87
C ASP A 87 -1.94 1.29 22.57
N GLU A 88 -3.28 1.29 22.64
CA GLU A 88 -4.03 0.15 23.17
C GLU A 88 -3.84 -1.10 22.31
N LEU A 89 -3.87 -0.98 20.98
CA LEU A 89 -3.61 -2.11 20.07
C LEU A 89 -2.20 -2.67 20.27
N SER A 90 -1.21 -1.80 20.51
CA SER A 90 0.17 -2.20 20.78
C SER A 90 0.28 -2.97 22.10
N GLY A 91 -0.44 -2.55 23.14
CA GLY A 91 -0.54 -3.29 24.42
C GLY A 91 -1.13 -4.69 24.21
N LEU A 92 -2.27 -4.78 23.53
CA LEU A 92 -2.90 -6.08 23.21
C LEU A 92 -1.98 -6.99 22.37
N ALA A 93 -1.24 -6.42 21.43
CA ALA A 93 -0.30 -7.18 20.61
C ALA A 93 0.88 -7.73 21.42
N ALA A 94 1.34 -6.97 22.43
CA ALA A 94 2.39 -7.42 23.36
C ALA A 94 1.87 -8.54 24.27
N ASP A 95 0.68 -8.37 24.85
CA ASP A 95 0.08 -9.33 25.79
C ASP A 95 -0.25 -10.67 25.11
N LEU A 96 -0.81 -10.64 23.91
CA LEU A 96 -1.21 -11.83 23.18
C LEU A 96 -0.05 -12.48 22.39
N GLY A 97 1.04 -11.78 22.17
CA GLY A 97 2.23 -12.28 21.47
C GLY A 97 2.02 -12.72 20.03
N ALA A 98 0.84 -12.45 19.44
CA ALA A 98 0.47 -12.90 18.11
C ALA A 98 1.19 -12.10 17.00
N PRO A 99 1.90 -12.76 16.06
CA PRO A 99 2.61 -12.08 14.96
C PRO A 99 1.73 -11.15 14.14
N LEU A 100 0.51 -11.56 13.83
CA LEU A 100 -0.47 -10.79 13.07
C LEU A 100 -0.83 -9.48 13.80
N LEU A 101 -1.05 -9.54 15.11
CA LEU A 101 -1.38 -8.34 15.90
C LEU A 101 -0.19 -7.39 16.01
N ARG A 102 1.03 -7.89 16.11
CA ARG A 102 2.24 -7.06 16.10
C ARG A 102 2.42 -6.31 14.78
N ALA A 103 2.19 -7.00 13.66
CA ALA A 103 2.25 -6.35 12.35
C ALA A 103 1.16 -5.28 12.19
N ALA A 104 -0.08 -5.58 12.61
CA ALA A 104 -1.20 -4.63 12.56
C ALA A 104 -0.98 -3.42 13.48
N ALA A 105 -0.48 -3.63 14.70
CA ALA A 105 -0.17 -2.56 15.65
C ALA A 105 0.95 -1.65 15.11
N GLY A 106 2.02 -2.23 14.58
CA GLY A 106 3.10 -1.46 13.96
C GLY A 106 2.63 -0.63 12.76
N GLN A 107 1.76 -1.18 11.91
CA GLN A 107 1.15 -0.45 10.81
C GLN A 107 0.28 0.71 11.29
N ALA A 108 -0.56 0.48 12.29
CA ALA A 108 -1.41 1.51 12.89
C ALA A 108 -0.57 2.64 13.53
N LEU A 109 0.46 2.27 14.29
CA LEU A 109 1.39 3.21 14.92
C LEU A 109 2.15 4.03 13.87
N ALA A 110 2.63 3.41 12.80
CA ALA A 110 3.32 4.12 11.71
C ALA A 110 2.40 5.17 11.05
N ALA A 111 1.13 4.86 10.83
CA ALA A 111 0.15 5.80 10.28
C ALA A 111 -0.09 7.00 11.22
N VAL A 112 -0.18 6.75 12.53
CA VAL A 112 -0.32 7.80 13.55
C VAL A 112 0.92 8.69 13.60
N LEU A 113 2.12 8.12 13.66
CA LEU A 113 3.39 8.85 13.66
C LEU A 113 3.53 9.76 12.43
N LEU A 114 3.10 9.28 11.26
CA LEU A 114 3.03 10.13 10.06
C LEU A 114 2.10 11.32 10.24
N ALA A 115 0.92 11.11 10.83
CA ALA A 115 -0.04 12.19 11.08
C ALA A 115 0.46 13.19 12.11
N GLU A 116 1.25 12.76 13.08
CA GLU A 116 1.91 13.59 14.09
C GLU A 116 3.13 14.35 13.54
N GLY A 117 3.61 13.96 12.34
CA GLY A 117 4.75 14.59 11.68
C GLY A 117 6.11 13.96 11.99
N ASP A 118 6.18 12.90 12.77
CA ASP A 118 7.41 12.14 13.02
C ASP A 118 7.64 11.11 11.91
N ALA A 119 8.13 11.60 10.77
CA ALA A 119 8.38 10.76 9.60
C ALA A 119 9.51 9.73 9.84
N GLY A 120 10.49 10.05 10.68
CA GLY A 120 11.60 9.16 11.01
C GLY A 120 11.15 7.93 11.78
N ALA A 121 10.41 8.14 12.88
CA ALA A 121 9.82 7.05 13.66
C ALA A 121 8.80 6.26 12.84
N ALA A 122 7.95 6.96 12.06
CA ALA A 122 6.99 6.32 11.16
C ALA A 122 7.65 5.36 10.17
N LEU A 123 8.75 5.79 9.54
CA LEU A 123 9.51 4.95 8.59
C LEU A 123 10.08 3.70 9.26
N ALA A 124 10.65 3.85 10.46
CA ALA A 124 11.21 2.73 11.20
C ALA A 124 10.13 1.71 11.58
N GLU A 125 8.97 2.20 12.07
CA GLU A 125 7.85 1.35 12.47
C GLU A 125 7.20 0.66 11.26
N ALA A 126 6.97 1.41 10.16
CA ALA A 126 6.42 0.85 8.93
C ALA A 126 7.32 -0.26 8.35
N ARG A 127 8.64 -0.11 8.38
CA ARG A 127 9.57 -1.17 7.94
C ARG A 127 9.47 -2.43 8.78
N ARG A 128 9.30 -2.30 10.10
CA ARG A 128 9.08 -3.45 11.01
C ARG A 128 7.74 -4.15 10.70
N ALA A 129 6.67 -3.37 10.55
CA ALA A 129 5.36 -3.90 10.19
C ALA A 129 5.37 -4.61 8.83
N TRP A 130 6.05 -4.03 7.84
CA TRP A 130 6.20 -4.64 6.51
C TRP A 130 6.93 -5.99 6.57
N ALA A 131 8.01 -6.10 7.36
CA ALA A 131 8.69 -7.38 7.55
C ALA A 131 7.73 -8.43 8.14
N GLY A 132 6.95 -8.07 9.16
CA GLY A 132 5.95 -8.96 9.77
C GLY A 132 4.86 -9.41 8.79
N TRP A 133 4.30 -8.50 7.98
CA TRP A 133 3.29 -8.85 6.97
C TRP A 133 3.84 -9.74 5.87
N ARG A 134 5.11 -9.57 5.49
CA ARG A 134 5.78 -10.45 4.54
C ARG A 134 5.98 -11.86 5.08
N GLU A 135 6.38 -12.00 6.34
CA GLU A 135 6.52 -13.31 7.00
C GLU A 135 5.19 -14.05 7.09
N LEU A 136 4.08 -13.30 7.22
CA LEU A 136 2.73 -13.85 7.29
C LEU A 136 2.11 -14.11 5.91
N ASP A 137 2.80 -13.76 4.83
CA ASP A 137 2.31 -13.88 3.44
C ASP A 137 0.96 -13.17 3.21
N VAL A 138 0.83 -11.93 3.72
CA VAL A 138 -0.36 -11.10 3.55
C VAL A 138 -0.04 -9.94 2.59
N PRO A 139 -0.16 -10.15 1.26
CA PRO A 139 0.28 -9.20 0.25
C PRO A 139 -0.49 -7.88 0.29
N TYR A 140 -1.79 -7.90 0.59
CA TYR A 140 -2.59 -6.69 0.66
C TYR A 140 -2.10 -5.72 1.75
N GLU A 141 -1.90 -6.20 2.98
CA GLU A 141 -1.39 -5.37 4.07
C GLU A 141 0.06 -4.96 3.85
N SER A 142 0.87 -5.84 3.24
CA SER A 142 2.23 -5.49 2.81
C SER A 142 2.24 -4.30 1.84
N ALA A 143 1.29 -4.23 0.90
CA ALA A 143 1.15 -3.10 -0.01
C ALA A 143 0.70 -1.83 0.72
N ARG A 144 -0.26 -1.92 1.65
CA ARG A 144 -0.70 -0.79 2.47
C ARG A 144 0.45 -0.17 3.27
N VAL A 145 1.29 -1.00 3.87
CA VAL A 145 2.47 -0.52 4.62
C VAL A 145 3.50 0.11 3.70
N ARG A 146 3.69 -0.38 2.47
CA ARG A 146 4.56 0.28 1.48
C ARG A 146 4.10 1.70 1.16
N VAL A 147 2.81 1.94 1.12
CA VAL A 147 2.28 3.31 0.98
C VAL A 147 2.74 4.19 2.14
N LEU A 148 2.66 3.70 3.38
CA LEU A 148 3.15 4.44 4.56
C LEU A 148 4.66 4.70 4.47
N ILE A 149 5.47 3.71 4.06
CA ILE A 149 6.91 3.88 3.83
C ILE A 149 7.17 4.96 2.78
N GLY A 150 6.46 4.93 1.65
CA GLY A 150 6.57 5.93 0.59
C GLY A 150 6.25 7.34 1.07
N LEU A 151 5.17 7.49 1.86
CA LEU A 151 4.80 8.77 2.46
C LEU A 151 5.84 9.27 3.47
N ALA A 152 6.42 8.38 4.28
CA ALA A 152 7.48 8.72 5.22
C ALA A 152 8.76 9.15 4.49
N CYS A 153 9.18 8.41 3.45
CA CYS A 153 10.32 8.78 2.60
C CYS A 153 10.14 10.18 2.01
N ARG A 154 8.96 10.48 1.46
CA ARG A 154 8.65 11.81 0.92
C ARG A 154 8.76 12.92 1.96
N ARG A 155 8.23 12.70 3.17
CA ARG A 155 8.36 13.65 4.28
C ARG A 155 9.81 13.90 4.71
N LEU A 156 10.69 12.93 4.48
CA LEU A 156 12.14 13.00 4.74
C LEU A 156 12.95 13.55 3.55
N GLY A 157 12.29 13.90 2.44
CA GLY A 157 12.94 14.41 1.22
C GLY A 157 13.52 13.33 0.31
N ASP A 158 13.26 12.04 0.57
CA ASP A 158 13.64 10.92 -0.28
C ASP A 158 12.51 10.63 -1.30
N GLU A 159 12.45 11.47 -2.34
CA GLU A 159 11.42 11.35 -3.38
C GLU A 159 11.59 10.07 -4.22
N ASP A 160 12.84 9.64 -4.46
CA ASP A 160 13.10 8.41 -5.22
C ASP A 160 12.67 7.17 -4.43
N GLY A 161 12.97 7.13 -3.13
CA GLY A 161 12.49 6.08 -2.23
C GLY A 161 10.96 6.08 -2.15
N ALA A 162 10.35 7.25 -2.07
CA ALA A 162 8.89 7.39 -2.05
C ALA A 162 8.26 6.83 -3.32
N ALA A 163 8.74 7.23 -4.49
CA ALA A 163 8.24 6.74 -5.77
C ALA A 163 8.37 5.22 -5.89
N MET A 164 9.52 4.67 -5.49
CA MET A 164 9.76 3.21 -5.54
C MET A 164 8.80 2.42 -4.66
N GLU A 165 8.51 2.89 -3.46
CA GLU A 165 7.60 2.17 -2.54
C GLU A 165 6.14 2.29 -2.98
N LEU A 166 5.73 3.46 -3.48
CA LEU A 166 4.39 3.67 -4.03
C LEU A 166 4.16 2.82 -5.29
N ASP A 167 5.14 2.73 -6.20
CA ASP A 167 5.05 1.87 -7.39
C ASP A 167 4.96 0.38 -7.02
N ALA A 168 5.74 -0.05 -6.04
CA ALA A 168 5.67 -1.43 -5.56
C ALA A 168 4.32 -1.76 -4.90
N ALA A 169 3.75 -0.82 -4.15
CA ALA A 169 2.40 -0.96 -3.59
C ALA A 169 1.34 -1.03 -4.70
N ARG A 170 1.42 -0.12 -5.67
CA ARG A 170 0.52 -0.06 -6.82
C ARG A 170 0.50 -1.39 -7.60
N TRP A 171 1.68 -1.95 -7.87
CA TRP A 171 1.78 -3.23 -8.57
C TRP A 171 1.06 -4.36 -7.81
N ILE A 172 1.28 -4.46 -6.49
CA ILE A 172 0.61 -5.49 -5.66
C ILE A 172 -0.92 -5.27 -5.69
N PHE A 173 -1.39 -4.03 -5.57
CA PHE A 173 -2.82 -3.73 -5.65
C PHE A 173 -3.42 -4.08 -7.02
N GLN A 174 -2.66 -3.94 -8.10
CA GLN A 174 -3.07 -4.36 -9.44
C GLN A 174 -3.24 -5.88 -9.53
N GLU A 175 -2.27 -6.66 -9.05
CA GLU A 175 -2.35 -8.13 -8.99
C GLU A 175 -3.55 -8.62 -8.16
N LEU A 176 -3.92 -7.85 -7.13
CA LEU A 176 -5.05 -8.18 -6.25
C LEU A 176 -6.41 -7.63 -6.77
N GLY A 177 -6.41 -6.82 -7.82
CA GLY A 177 -7.61 -6.17 -8.33
C GLY A 177 -8.21 -5.12 -7.36
N ALA A 178 -7.40 -4.50 -6.50
CA ALA A 178 -7.80 -3.53 -5.49
C ALA A 178 -7.92 -2.12 -6.10
N ALA A 179 -8.92 -1.91 -6.97
CA ALA A 179 -9.09 -0.68 -7.73
C ALA A 179 -9.14 0.62 -6.89
N PRO A 180 -9.81 0.67 -5.72
CA PRO A 180 -9.80 1.87 -4.87
C PRO A 180 -8.40 2.24 -4.37
N ASP A 181 -7.58 1.24 -4.00
CA ASP A 181 -6.23 1.46 -3.49
C ASP A 181 -5.27 1.90 -4.61
N ILE A 182 -5.46 1.37 -5.83
CA ILE A 182 -4.72 1.84 -7.02
C ILE A 182 -4.99 3.33 -7.24
N ALA A 183 -6.26 3.75 -7.25
CA ALA A 183 -6.62 5.14 -7.43
C ALA A 183 -6.06 6.05 -6.32
N ALA A 184 -6.02 5.57 -5.07
CA ALA A 184 -5.43 6.30 -3.95
C ALA A 184 -3.91 6.48 -4.13
N VAL A 185 -3.19 5.43 -4.56
CA VAL A 185 -1.74 5.51 -4.82
C VAL A 185 -1.46 6.41 -6.02
N ASP A 186 -2.25 6.34 -7.09
CA ASP A 186 -2.11 7.20 -8.28
C ASP A 186 -2.27 8.68 -7.90
N ALA A 187 -3.23 9.01 -7.03
CA ALA A 187 -3.42 10.36 -6.51
C ALA A 187 -2.21 10.84 -5.67
N LEU A 188 -1.58 9.94 -4.89
CA LEU A 188 -0.38 10.25 -4.13
C LEU A 188 0.85 10.44 -5.01
N SER A 189 0.98 9.67 -6.09
CA SER A 189 2.16 9.69 -6.96
C SER A 189 2.20 10.90 -7.89
N GLY A 190 1.12 11.67 -7.99
CA GLY A 190 0.98 12.75 -8.97
C GLY A 190 1.06 12.25 -10.43
N ALA A 191 0.95 10.93 -10.61
CA ALA A 191 0.96 10.33 -11.94
C ALA A 191 -0.31 10.76 -12.69
N PRO A 192 -0.21 11.20 -13.95
CA PRO A 192 -1.40 11.45 -14.75
C PRO A 192 -2.20 10.16 -14.83
N ALA A 193 -3.51 10.25 -14.60
CA ALA A 193 -4.42 9.12 -14.70
C ALA A 193 -4.28 8.50 -16.10
N GLY A 194 -3.67 7.31 -16.19
CA GLY A 194 -3.47 6.58 -17.45
C GLY A 194 -2.04 6.37 -17.91
N GLY A 195 -1.03 6.92 -17.25
CA GLY A 195 0.37 6.66 -17.58
C GLY A 195 0.85 5.29 -17.06
N VAL A 196 1.38 4.43 -17.95
CA VAL A 196 1.96 3.13 -17.57
C VAL A 196 3.24 3.32 -16.76
N LEU A 197 4.02 4.37 -17.07
CA LEU A 197 5.28 4.72 -16.41
C LEU A 197 5.14 6.01 -15.60
N THR A 198 5.85 6.06 -14.47
CA THR A 198 6.03 7.30 -13.70
C THR A 198 6.97 8.27 -14.42
N ALA A 199 6.97 9.54 -14.04
CA ALA A 199 7.88 10.54 -14.60
C ALA A 199 9.35 10.08 -14.50
N ARG A 200 9.73 9.52 -13.34
CA ARG A 200 11.09 9.03 -13.11
C ARG A 200 11.43 7.79 -13.95
N GLU A 201 10.49 6.87 -14.12
CA GLU A 201 10.67 5.72 -15.01
C GLU A 201 10.78 6.15 -16.45
N THR A 202 10.05 7.18 -16.87
CA THR A 202 10.16 7.75 -18.21
C THR A 202 11.56 8.37 -18.44
N GLU A 203 12.11 9.11 -17.46
CA GLU A 203 13.48 9.62 -17.51
C GLU A 203 14.51 8.50 -17.61
N VAL A 204 14.39 7.47 -16.76
CA VAL A 204 15.28 6.31 -16.80
C VAL A 204 15.17 5.60 -18.13
N LEU A 205 13.95 5.39 -18.67
CA LEU A 205 13.74 4.76 -19.97
C LEU A 205 14.35 5.57 -21.12
N ALA A 206 14.22 6.89 -21.07
CA ALA A 206 14.85 7.77 -22.07
C ALA A 206 16.38 7.63 -22.07
N LEU A 207 17.02 7.55 -20.90
CA LEU A 207 18.45 7.32 -20.77
C LEU A 207 18.87 5.89 -21.16
N VAL A 208 18.03 4.88 -20.88
CA VAL A 208 18.21 3.52 -21.39
C VAL A 208 18.19 3.50 -22.93
N ALA A 209 17.31 4.25 -23.54
CA ALA A 209 17.20 4.37 -25.00
C ALA A 209 18.48 4.93 -25.64
N THR A 210 19.18 5.85 -24.95
CA THR A 210 20.47 6.38 -25.43
C THR A 210 21.66 5.41 -25.23
N GLY A 211 21.41 4.17 -24.79
CA GLY A 211 22.44 3.15 -24.61
C GLY A 211 23.28 3.29 -23.34
N ARG A 212 22.90 4.15 -22.40
CA ARG A 212 23.67 4.36 -21.16
C ARG A 212 23.59 3.15 -20.23
N THR A 213 24.69 2.89 -19.51
CA THR A 213 24.72 1.84 -18.47
C THR A 213 24.00 2.31 -17.21
N ASN A 214 23.58 1.38 -16.33
CA ASN A 214 22.94 1.74 -15.05
C ASN A 214 23.85 2.66 -14.21
N ARG A 215 25.16 2.46 -14.25
CA ARG A 215 26.15 3.32 -13.59
C ARG A 215 26.14 4.75 -14.15
N ALA A 216 26.08 4.90 -15.49
CA ALA A 216 26.03 6.21 -16.11
C ALA A 216 24.70 6.93 -15.81
N ILE A 217 23.58 6.20 -15.83
CA ILE A 217 22.26 6.72 -15.47
C ILE A 217 22.25 7.14 -14.00
N ALA A 218 22.82 6.33 -13.11
CA ALA A 218 22.92 6.61 -11.69
C ALA A 218 23.68 7.91 -11.42
N ALA A 219 24.81 8.12 -12.11
CA ALA A 219 25.59 9.34 -11.98
C ALA A 219 24.84 10.58 -12.50
N GLU A 220 24.10 10.46 -13.60
CA GLU A 220 23.35 11.56 -14.22
C GLU A 220 22.13 11.97 -13.40
N LEU A 221 21.44 10.99 -12.84
CA LEU A 221 20.22 11.20 -12.08
C LEU A 221 20.45 11.32 -10.55
N PHE A 222 21.72 11.32 -10.12
CA PHE A 222 22.12 11.35 -8.70
C PHE A 222 21.51 10.21 -7.86
N LEU A 223 21.45 8.99 -8.45
CA LEU A 223 20.91 7.79 -7.85
C LEU A 223 22.02 6.76 -7.54
N SER A 224 21.64 5.71 -6.77
CA SER A 224 22.48 4.52 -6.69
C SER A 224 22.29 3.65 -7.94
N GLU A 225 23.33 2.91 -8.35
CA GLU A 225 23.23 1.93 -9.45
C GLU A 225 22.16 0.86 -9.17
N LYS A 226 21.99 0.48 -7.89
CA LYS A 226 20.95 -0.46 -7.45
C LYS A 226 19.53 0.13 -7.64
N THR A 227 19.35 1.42 -7.40
CA THR A 227 18.09 2.13 -7.62
C THR A 227 17.73 2.13 -9.10
N VAL A 228 18.71 2.46 -9.97
CA VAL A 228 18.50 2.44 -11.42
C VAL A 228 18.17 1.02 -11.92
N ALA A 229 18.87 -0.01 -11.44
CA ALA A 229 18.57 -1.40 -11.78
C ALA A 229 17.13 -1.77 -11.45
N ARG A 230 16.62 -1.30 -10.29
CA ARG A 230 15.24 -1.51 -9.88
C ARG A 230 14.24 -0.76 -10.78
N HIS A 231 14.52 0.50 -11.13
CA HIS A 231 13.67 1.23 -12.08
C HIS A 231 13.59 0.51 -13.43
N VAL A 232 14.72 0.04 -13.97
CA VAL A 232 14.75 -0.73 -15.22
C VAL A 232 13.90 -2.00 -15.09
N SER A 233 14.03 -2.75 -13.99
CA SER A 233 13.22 -3.95 -13.75
C SER A 233 11.71 -3.63 -13.71
N ASN A 234 11.33 -2.55 -13.02
CA ASN A 234 9.93 -2.10 -12.94
C ASN A 234 9.39 -1.69 -14.33
N ILE A 235 10.18 -0.94 -15.11
CA ILE A 235 9.82 -0.55 -16.49
C ILE A 235 9.55 -1.79 -17.34
N LEU A 236 10.46 -2.77 -17.30
CA LEU A 236 10.29 -4.02 -18.06
C LEU A 236 9.02 -4.76 -17.66
N GLY A 237 8.76 -4.87 -16.34
CA GLY A 237 7.53 -5.49 -15.82
C GLY A 237 6.27 -4.74 -16.23
N LYS A 238 6.24 -3.42 -16.06
CA LYS A 238 5.08 -2.57 -16.40
C LYS A 238 4.73 -2.58 -17.89
N LEU A 239 5.74 -2.65 -18.75
CA LEU A 239 5.58 -2.66 -20.21
C LEU A 239 5.50 -4.08 -20.81
N GLY A 240 5.65 -5.12 -19.98
CA GLY A 240 5.66 -6.51 -20.45
C GLY A 240 6.85 -6.83 -21.38
N LEU A 241 7.98 -6.14 -21.20
CA LEU A 241 9.13 -6.24 -22.10
C LEU A 241 10.14 -7.29 -21.57
N PRO A 242 10.66 -8.18 -22.45
CA PRO A 242 11.53 -9.27 -22.02
C PRO A 242 12.97 -8.84 -21.75
N SER A 243 13.40 -7.67 -22.20
CA SER A 243 14.80 -7.26 -22.13
C SER A 243 15.00 -5.75 -22.20
N ARG A 244 16.20 -5.29 -21.78
CA ARG A 244 16.63 -3.90 -21.94
C ARG A 244 16.64 -3.44 -23.41
N ALA A 245 17.00 -4.33 -24.34
CA ALA A 245 16.97 -4.02 -25.77
C ALA A 245 15.52 -3.77 -26.25
N ALA A 246 14.55 -4.56 -25.75
CA ALA A 246 13.15 -4.33 -26.04
C ALA A 246 12.66 -2.99 -25.46
N ALA A 247 13.13 -2.61 -24.27
CA ALA A 247 12.83 -1.30 -23.68
C ALA A 247 13.41 -0.14 -24.52
N THR A 248 14.61 -0.30 -25.06
CA THR A 248 15.19 0.66 -25.99
C THR A 248 14.32 0.82 -27.25
N ALA A 249 13.93 -0.29 -27.89
CA ALA A 249 13.06 -0.26 -29.08
C ALA A 249 11.72 0.44 -28.76
N TYR A 250 11.08 0.06 -27.66
CA TYR A 250 9.84 0.66 -27.20
C TYR A 250 9.95 2.19 -27.01
N ALA A 251 11.06 2.66 -26.41
CA ALA A 251 11.28 4.10 -26.19
C ALA A 251 11.42 4.87 -27.52
N TYR A 252 12.02 4.27 -28.55
CA TYR A 252 12.10 4.87 -29.88
C TYR A 252 10.74 4.87 -30.59
N GLU A 253 9.98 3.77 -30.53
CA GLU A 253 8.65 3.66 -31.14
C GLU A 253 7.64 4.67 -30.58
N HIS A 254 7.82 5.05 -29.29
CA HIS A 254 6.93 5.99 -28.59
C HIS A 254 7.56 7.39 -28.40
N ASP A 255 8.63 7.74 -29.08
CA ASP A 255 9.35 9.03 -29.02
C ASP A 255 9.81 9.46 -27.60
N LEU A 256 9.88 8.53 -26.66
CA LEU A 256 10.26 8.80 -25.25
C LEU A 256 11.74 9.15 -25.10
N HIS A 257 12.60 8.80 -26.06
CA HIS A 257 14.02 9.12 -26.07
C HIS A 257 14.34 10.63 -26.10
N ARG A 258 13.39 11.46 -26.54
CA ARG A 258 13.54 12.92 -26.62
C ARG A 258 13.42 13.62 -25.28
N SER A 259 12.81 12.97 -24.29
CA SER A 259 12.63 13.53 -22.94
C SER A 259 13.93 13.59 -22.13
N ALA A 260 15.02 12.98 -22.58
CA ALA A 260 16.32 12.98 -21.91
C ALA A 260 17.12 14.29 -22.07
N HIS A 261 16.65 15.24 -22.88
CA HIS A 261 17.31 16.53 -23.08
C HIS A 261 16.30 17.69 -22.96
N PRO A 262 15.99 18.20 -21.73
CA PRO A 262 15.39 19.53 -21.65
C PRO A 262 16.48 20.55 -21.98
N GLY A 263 16.47 21.04 -23.25
CA GLY A 263 17.00 22.33 -23.65
C GLY A 263 18.48 22.63 -23.35
N ARG A 264 19.40 22.29 -24.26
CA ARG A 264 20.47 23.20 -24.62
C ARG A 264 19.99 24.02 -25.82
N GLY A 265 19.38 25.15 -25.51
CA GLY A 265 19.20 26.28 -26.39
C GLY A 265 19.94 27.45 -25.80
#